data_fa007de82e66a75e4db6d672bf000dcc
#
_entry.id   fa007de82e66a75e4db6d672bf000dcc
#
_cell.length_a   1.000
_cell.length_b   1.000
_cell.length_c   1.000
_cell.angle_alpha   90.00
_cell.angle_beta   90.00
_cell.angle_gamma   90.00
#
_symmetry.space_group_name_H-M   'P 1'
#
loop_
_entity.id
_entity.type
_entity.pdbx_description
1 polymer ?
#
loop_
_entity_poly.entity_id
_entity_poly.type
_entity_poly.pdbx_seq_one_letter_code
_entity_poly.pdbx_strand_id
1 'polypeptide(L)'
;MKYILYSFKIRLTLFFVLIFSSISFSQTKSLEMTSIHKFKVNDINGEIFDMSKLKGKKVMIVNTASKCGLTYQYESLQKLYSQYKNFNFVIIGFPSNDFLWQEPGSNDQIADFCEENYGVTFPMMSKITVKGSKKHPIYQ
;
A
#
# COMPACT_ATOMS: atom_id res chain seq x y z
N MET A 1 58.22 -21.18 -34.90
CA MET A 1 57.45 -19.91 -34.89
C MET A 1 55.91 -20.07 -34.92
N LYS A 2 55.36 -21.19 -35.38
CA LYS A 2 53.88 -21.45 -35.41
C LYS A 2 53.28 -21.74 -34.03
N TYR A 3 53.98 -22.35 -33.11
CA TYR A 3 53.43 -22.77 -31.80
C TYR A 3 53.26 -21.65 -30.79
N ILE A 4 54.06 -20.58 -30.91
CA ILE A 4 53.98 -19.42 -30.01
C ILE A 4 52.71 -18.59 -30.27
N LEU A 5 52.32 -18.48 -31.55
CA LEU A 5 51.08 -17.76 -31.94
C LEU A 5 49.78 -18.47 -31.52
N TYR A 6 49.82 -19.81 -31.46
CA TYR A 6 48.68 -20.63 -31.07
C TYR A 6 48.40 -20.52 -29.52
N SER A 7 49.50 -20.54 -28.77
CA SER A 7 49.43 -20.38 -27.31
C SER A 7 48.90 -19.01 -26.89
N PHE A 8 49.24 -17.95 -27.65
CA PHE A 8 48.78 -16.59 -27.34
C PHE A 8 47.31 -16.40 -27.66
N LYS A 9 46.78 -16.99 -28.73
CA LYS A 9 45.34 -16.95 -29.07
C LYS A 9 44.48 -17.70 -28.06
N ILE A 10 44.93 -18.85 -27.57
CA ILE A 10 44.20 -19.64 -26.57
C ILE A 10 44.17 -18.89 -25.21
N ARG A 11 45.25 -18.26 -24.81
CA ARG A 11 45.27 -17.46 -23.55
C ARG A 11 44.39 -16.23 -23.63
N LEU A 12 44.31 -15.58 -24.80
CA LEU A 12 43.46 -14.41 -25.00
C LEU A 12 41.98 -14.75 -24.99
N THR A 13 41.56 -15.91 -25.59
CA THR A 13 40.19 -16.36 -25.58
C THR A 13 39.78 -16.82 -24.19
N LEU A 14 40.59 -17.48 -23.41
CA LEU A 14 40.31 -17.86 -22.03
C LEU A 14 40.15 -16.63 -21.12
N PHE A 15 40.93 -15.58 -21.33
CA PHE A 15 40.86 -14.33 -20.58
C PHE A 15 39.54 -13.59 -20.87
N PHE A 16 39.06 -13.60 -22.12
CA PHE A 16 37.79 -13.00 -22.50
C PHE A 16 36.58 -13.78 -21.94
N VAL A 17 36.62 -15.12 -21.86
CA VAL A 17 35.57 -15.95 -21.28
C VAL A 17 35.47 -15.72 -19.77
N LEU A 18 36.57 -15.52 -19.06
CA LEU A 18 36.58 -15.23 -17.63
C LEU A 18 36.06 -13.83 -17.28
N ILE A 19 36.25 -12.84 -18.17
CA ILE A 19 35.71 -11.49 -17.98
C ILE A 19 34.20 -11.46 -18.22
N PHE A 20 33.68 -12.27 -19.16
CA PHE A 20 32.24 -12.33 -19.45
C PHE A 20 31.43 -13.07 -18.37
N SER A 21 32.04 -13.96 -17.59
CA SER A 21 31.37 -14.68 -16.50
C SER A 21 31.19 -13.85 -15.22
N SER A 22 31.86 -12.70 -15.11
CA SER A 22 31.80 -11.80 -13.94
C SER A 22 30.74 -10.69 -14.07
N ILE A 23 30.06 -10.57 -15.22
CA ILE A 23 29.10 -9.48 -15.46
C ILE A 23 27.64 -9.90 -15.24
N SER A 24 27.37 -11.17 -14.92
CA SER A 24 25.99 -11.68 -14.80
C SER A 24 25.49 -11.84 -13.36
N PHE A 25 26.03 -11.06 -12.41
CA PHE A 25 25.38 -10.88 -11.11
C PHE A 25 24.77 -9.49 -11.03
N SER A 26 23.88 -9.19 -11.98
CA SER A 26 22.95 -8.10 -11.80
C SER A 26 22.00 -8.53 -10.68
N GLN A 27 22.21 -7.96 -9.50
CA GLN A 27 21.24 -7.98 -8.41
C GLN A 27 19.91 -7.45 -8.96
N THR A 28 19.05 -8.34 -9.40
CA THR A 28 17.62 -8.08 -9.37
C THR A 28 17.26 -7.89 -7.90
N LYS A 29 17.38 -6.65 -7.41
CA LYS A 29 16.68 -6.23 -6.20
C LYS A 29 15.22 -6.50 -6.50
N SER A 30 14.73 -7.67 -6.09
CA SER A 30 13.31 -7.96 -6.09
C SER A 30 12.68 -6.81 -5.32
N LEU A 31 11.87 -6.00 -5.99
CA LEU A 31 10.92 -5.13 -5.32
C LEU A 31 10.07 -6.08 -4.47
N GLU A 32 10.44 -6.23 -3.21
CA GLU A 32 9.60 -6.89 -2.23
C GLU A 32 8.32 -6.05 -2.19
N MET A 33 7.33 -6.48 -2.98
CA MET A 33 6.00 -5.86 -2.94
C MET A 33 5.50 -6.03 -1.51
N THR A 34 5.59 -4.94 -0.76
CA THR A 34 5.13 -4.89 0.61
C THR A 34 3.63 -5.10 0.64
N SER A 35 3.21 -6.32 1.00
CA SER A 35 1.80 -6.65 1.10
C SER A 35 1.14 -5.86 2.24
N ILE A 36 -0.07 -5.31 1.96
CA ILE A 36 -0.88 -4.66 2.99
C ILE A 36 -1.23 -5.59 4.15
N HIS A 37 -1.21 -6.90 3.91
CA HIS A 37 -1.58 -7.93 4.90
C HIS A 37 -0.60 -8.07 6.07
N LYS A 38 0.55 -7.40 6.03
CA LYS A 38 1.51 -7.40 7.13
C LYS A 38 1.21 -6.35 8.20
N PHE A 39 0.31 -5.41 7.91
CA PHE A 39 0.01 -4.31 8.82
C PHE A 39 -1.03 -4.68 9.87
N LYS A 40 -0.83 -4.15 11.07
CA LYS A 40 -1.84 -4.01 12.11
C LYS A 40 -2.04 -2.52 12.32
N VAL A 41 -3.26 -2.06 12.26
CA VAL A 41 -3.64 -0.64 12.42
C VAL A 41 -4.73 -0.56 13.49
N ASN A 42 -4.93 0.60 14.08
CA ASN A 42 -6.07 0.78 14.97
C ASN A 42 -7.30 1.14 14.14
N ASP A 43 -8.44 0.55 14.45
CA ASP A 43 -9.71 0.97 13.92
C ASP A 43 -10.16 2.31 14.54
N ILE A 44 -11.32 2.80 14.13
CA ILE A 44 -11.85 4.10 14.59
C ILE A 44 -12.12 4.13 16.10
N ASN A 45 -12.35 2.98 16.73
CA ASN A 45 -12.56 2.82 18.16
C ASN A 45 -11.26 2.59 18.94
N GLY A 46 -10.11 2.56 18.25
CA GLY A 46 -8.78 2.32 18.85
C GLY A 46 -8.42 0.84 19.00
N GLU A 47 -9.24 -0.08 18.52
CA GLU A 47 -9.02 -1.52 18.57
C GLU A 47 -8.05 -1.97 17.46
N ILE A 48 -7.27 -3.04 17.71
CA ILE A 48 -6.33 -3.55 16.70
C ILE A 48 -7.07 -4.24 15.56
N PHE A 49 -6.99 -3.67 14.37
CA PHE A 49 -7.44 -4.25 13.11
C PHE A 49 -6.26 -4.93 12.39
N ASP A 50 -6.29 -6.25 12.31
CA ASP A 50 -5.26 -7.04 11.63
C ASP A 50 -5.59 -7.19 10.14
N MET A 51 -4.81 -6.52 9.27
CA MET A 51 -5.00 -6.54 7.81
C MET A 51 -4.77 -7.93 7.21
N SER A 52 -4.16 -8.87 7.94
CA SER A 52 -3.99 -10.26 7.48
C SER A 52 -5.33 -10.97 7.29
N LYS A 53 -6.38 -10.55 8.01
CA LYS A 53 -7.76 -11.04 7.88
C LYS A 53 -8.41 -10.71 6.53
N LEU A 54 -7.76 -9.84 5.74
CA LEU A 54 -8.24 -9.43 4.42
C LEU A 54 -7.63 -10.26 3.28
N LYS A 55 -6.82 -11.28 3.59
CA LYS A 55 -6.28 -12.19 2.56
C LYS A 55 -7.42 -12.81 1.75
N GLY A 56 -7.24 -12.82 0.43
CA GLY A 56 -8.26 -13.33 -0.52
C GLY A 56 -9.38 -12.36 -0.85
N LYS A 57 -9.43 -11.16 -0.21
CA LYS A 57 -10.40 -10.11 -0.55
C LYS A 57 -9.81 -9.08 -1.50
N LYS A 58 -10.67 -8.47 -2.30
CA LYS A 58 -10.36 -7.23 -3.03
C LYS A 58 -10.50 -6.08 -2.03
N VAL A 59 -9.39 -5.41 -1.73
CA VAL A 59 -9.33 -4.35 -0.73
C VAL A 59 -9.22 -3.00 -1.41
N MET A 60 -10.16 -2.09 -1.11
CA MET A 60 -10.10 -0.69 -1.52
C MET A 60 -9.73 0.16 -0.30
N ILE A 61 -8.55 0.77 -0.33
CA ILE A 61 -8.10 1.70 0.71
C ILE A 61 -8.40 3.12 0.25
N VAL A 62 -9.09 3.88 1.10
CA VAL A 62 -9.51 5.25 0.80
C VAL A 62 -9.11 6.17 1.96
N ASN A 63 -8.40 7.26 1.67
CA ASN A 63 -8.29 8.34 2.65
C ASN A 63 -9.56 9.20 2.63
N THR A 64 -10.03 9.57 3.81
CA THR A 64 -11.31 10.24 4.00
C THR A 64 -11.19 11.52 4.80
N ALA A 65 -12.18 12.41 4.68
CA ALA A 65 -12.28 13.62 5.47
C ALA A 65 -13.74 14.11 5.56
N SER A 66 -14.14 14.60 6.76
CA SER A 66 -15.51 15.05 7.05
C SER A 66 -15.84 16.46 6.52
N LYS A 67 -14.82 17.30 6.27
CA LYS A 67 -14.99 18.70 5.83
C LYS A 67 -14.37 18.97 4.45
N CYS A 68 -14.45 17.99 3.55
CA CYS A 68 -13.93 18.07 2.20
C CYS A 68 -15.05 18.35 1.20
N GLY A 69 -14.76 19.05 0.10
CA GLY A 69 -15.71 19.20 -1.02
C GLY A 69 -16.12 17.87 -1.65
N LEU A 70 -15.39 16.78 -1.40
CA LEU A 70 -15.67 15.42 -1.90
C LEU A 70 -16.32 14.51 -0.84
N THR A 71 -16.68 15.03 0.33
CA THR A 71 -17.25 14.24 1.45
C THR A 71 -18.53 13.51 1.04
N TYR A 72 -19.31 14.05 0.10
CA TYR A 72 -20.49 13.39 -0.45
C TYR A 72 -20.22 12.01 -1.08
N GLN A 73 -18.95 11.73 -1.42
CA GLN A 73 -18.56 10.41 -1.97
C GLN A 73 -18.72 9.26 -0.98
N TYR A 74 -18.84 9.53 0.32
CA TYR A 74 -19.17 8.51 1.31
C TYR A 74 -20.44 7.74 0.94
N GLU A 75 -21.45 8.42 0.39
CA GLU A 75 -22.69 7.78 -0.08
C GLU A 75 -22.40 6.71 -1.16
N SER A 76 -21.61 7.08 -2.17
CA SER A 76 -21.24 6.17 -3.25
C SER A 76 -20.37 5.02 -2.77
N LEU A 77 -19.44 5.28 -1.85
CA LEU A 77 -18.58 4.26 -1.23
C LEU A 77 -19.43 3.28 -0.41
N GLN A 78 -20.38 3.78 0.39
CA GLN A 78 -21.28 2.93 1.17
C GLN A 78 -22.17 2.07 0.27
N LYS A 79 -22.71 2.64 -0.81
CA LYS A 79 -23.50 1.89 -1.79
C LYS A 79 -22.66 0.77 -2.43
N LEU A 80 -21.44 1.08 -2.86
CA LEU A 80 -20.48 0.12 -3.42
C LEU A 80 -20.17 -1.00 -2.42
N TYR A 81 -19.88 -0.64 -1.17
CA TYR A 81 -19.60 -1.60 -0.11
C TYR A 81 -20.79 -2.51 0.15
N SER A 82 -21.99 -1.96 0.29
CA SER A 82 -23.22 -2.72 0.52
C SER A 82 -23.49 -3.73 -0.60
N GLN A 83 -23.21 -3.35 -1.84
CA GLN A 83 -23.41 -4.20 -3.01
C GLN A 83 -22.42 -5.37 -3.08
N TYR A 84 -21.14 -5.14 -2.72
CA TYR A 84 -20.07 -6.09 -2.99
C TYR A 84 -19.44 -6.77 -1.76
N LYS A 85 -19.78 -6.36 -0.52
CA LYS A 85 -19.19 -6.92 0.71
C LYS A 85 -19.28 -8.45 0.83
N ASN A 86 -20.30 -9.06 0.23
CA ASN A 86 -20.51 -10.50 0.22
C ASN A 86 -19.73 -11.21 -0.92
N PHE A 87 -19.05 -10.46 -1.80
CA PHE A 87 -18.27 -10.96 -2.95
C PHE A 87 -16.77 -10.79 -2.75
N ASN A 88 -16.28 -11.03 -1.54
CA ASN A 88 -14.86 -10.88 -1.19
C ASN A 88 -14.31 -9.47 -1.47
N PHE A 89 -15.12 -8.44 -1.28
CA PHE A 89 -14.73 -7.04 -1.40
C PHE A 89 -14.83 -6.33 -0.05
N VAL A 90 -13.90 -5.43 0.22
CA VAL A 90 -13.92 -4.59 1.43
C VAL A 90 -13.37 -3.21 1.13
N ILE A 91 -13.99 -2.18 1.71
CA ILE A 91 -13.48 -0.82 1.76
C ILE A 91 -12.89 -0.60 3.16
N ILE A 92 -11.71 0.02 3.24
CA ILE A 92 -11.06 0.45 4.47
C ILE A 92 -10.85 1.95 4.38
N GLY A 93 -11.55 2.71 5.23
CA GLY A 93 -11.42 4.16 5.31
C GLY A 93 -10.32 4.58 6.27
N PHE A 94 -9.43 5.47 5.84
CA PHE A 94 -8.41 6.09 6.68
C PHE A 94 -8.65 7.60 6.73
N PRO A 95 -9.22 8.12 7.82
CA PRO A 95 -9.34 9.56 8.02
C PRO A 95 -7.98 10.24 8.05
N SER A 96 -7.85 11.40 7.41
CA SER A 96 -6.59 12.14 7.40
C SER A 96 -6.81 13.65 7.33
N ASN A 97 -6.06 14.36 8.18
CA ASN A 97 -6.08 15.83 8.23
C ASN A 97 -5.01 16.50 7.34
N ASP A 98 -4.30 15.72 6.53
CA ASP A 98 -3.15 16.19 5.75
C ASP A 98 -3.52 17.03 4.52
N PHE A 99 -4.80 17.11 4.19
CA PHE A 99 -5.31 17.88 3.05
C PHE A 99 -6.14 19.05 3.56
N LEU A 100 -5.51 20.24 3.62
CA LEU A 100 -6.17 21.50 3.99
C LEU A 100 -6.95 21.44 5.32
N TRP A 101 -6.53 20.59 6.28
CA TRP A 101 -7.13 20.46 7.62
C TRP A 101 -8.61 20.06 7.57
N GLN A 102 -8.96 19.24 6.60
CA GLN A 102 -10.35 18.86 6.33
C GLN A 102 -10.87 17.71 7.21
N GLU A 103 -10.02 17.18 8.12
CA GLU A 103 -10.42 16.17 9.12
C GLU A 103 -9.96 16.57 10.53
N PRO A 104 -10.47 17.68 11.11
CA PRO A 104 -10.02 18.17 12.41
C PRO A 104 -10.57 17.35 13.59
N GLY A 105 -11.65 16.60 13.41
CA GLY A 105 -12.35 15.86 14.46
C GLY A 105 -11.52 14.80 15.17
N SER A 106 -11.94 14.38 16.37
CA SER A 106 -11.47 13.15 17.02
C SER A 106 -11.98 11.92 16.28
N ASN A 107 -11.45 10.73 16.59
CA ASN A 107 -11.96 9.48 16.03
C ASN A 107 -13.46 9.27 16.31
N ASP A 108 -13.91 9.56 17.54
CA ASP A 108 -15.33 9.43 17.91
C ASP A 108 -16.19 10.38 17.06
N GLN A 109 -15.79 11.65 16.94
CA GLN A 109 -16.51 12.61 16.10
C GLN A 109 -16.57 12.20 14.63
N ILE A 110 -15.52 11.56 14.12
CA ILE A 110 -15.48 11.05 12.76
C ILE A 110 -16.41 9.84 12.60
N ALA A 111 -16.42 8.93 13.59
CA ALA A 111 -17.31 7.76 13.59
C ALA A 111 -18.78 8.20 13.56
N ASP A 112 -19.16 9.08 14.49
CA ASP A 112 -20.53 9.64 14.57
C ASP A 112 -20.91 10.33 13.24
N PHE A 113 -20.03 11.16 12.70
CA PHE A 113 -20.27 11.86 11.44
C PHE A 113 -20.51 10.90 10.27
N CYS A 114 -19.70 9.85 10.16
CA CYS A 114 -19.81 8.86 9.08
C CYS A 114 -21.09 8.04 9.20
N GLU A 115 -21.46 7.64 10.42
CA GLU A 115 -22.67 6.86 10.68
C GLU A 115 -23.93 7.70 10.45
N GLU A 116 -24.03 8.86 11.11
CA GLU A 116 -25.23 9.70 11.10
C GLU A 116 -25.54 10.31 9.72
N ASN A 117 -24.49 10.74 8.97
CA ASN A 117 -24.72 11.46 7.72
C ASN A 117 -24.73 10.55 6.49
N TYR A 118 -24.05 9.39 6.53
CA TYR A 118 -23.84 8.54 5.36
C TYR A 118 -24.15 7.06 5.61
N GLY A 119 -24.49 6.67 6.85
CA GLY A 119 -24.75 5.28 7.21
C GLY A 119 -23.55 4.37 6.93
N VAL A 120 -22.34 4.86 7.12
CA VAL A 120 -21.10 4.11 6.80
C VAL A 120 -21.02 2.86 7.66
N THR A 121 -20.89 1.70 6.99
CA THR A 121 -20.72 0.39 7.65
C THR A 121 -19.44 -0.33 7.21
N PHE A 122 -18.68 0.21 6.30
CA PHE A 122 -17.34 -0.32 5.99
C PHE A 122 -16.36 0.07 7.10
N PRO A 123 -15.32 -0.76 7.34
CA PRO A 123 -14.33 -0.51 8.36
C PRO A 123 -13.66 0.87 8.21
N MET A 124 -13.76 1.68 9.26
CA MET A 124 -13.05 2.94 9.42
C MET A 124 -11.88 2.73 10.38
N MET A 125 -10.71 3.25 10.03
CA MET A 125 -9.51 3.21 10.86
C MET A 125 -9.35 4.51 11.64
N SER A 126 -8.51 4.50 12.68
CA SER A 126 -8.08 5.70 13.37
C SER A 126 -7.43 6.68 12.40
N LYS A 127 -7.58 7.98 12.69
CA LYS A 127 -6.97 9.05 11.90
C LYS A 127 -5.46 8.91 11.84
N ILE A 128 -4.89 8.96 10.63
CA ILE A 128 -3.46 8.83 10.39
C ILE A 128 -2.94 9.92 9.44
N THR A 129 -1.63 10.04 9.40
CA THR A 129 -0.93 10.85 8.37
C THR A 129 -0.74 9.99 7.11
N VAL A 130 -1.18 10.49 5.96
CA VAL A 130 -1.09 9.80 4.65
C VAL A 130 -0.16 10.49 3.66
N LYS A 131 0.36 11.68 4.01
CA LYS A 131 1.19 12.54 3.17
C LYS A 131 2.48 12.95 3.87
N GLY A 132 3.52 13.27 3.07
CA GLY A 132 4.80 13.77 3.58
C GLY A 132 5.71 12.68 4.16
N SER A 133 6.77 13.10 4.87
CA SER A 133 7.79 12.19 5.42
C SER A 133 7.29 11.34 6.58
N LYS A 134 6.23 11.78 7.27
CA LYS A 134 5.63 11.08 8.41
C LYS A 134 4.42 10.22 8.02
N LYS A 135 4.20 10.00 6.72
CA LYS A 135 3.06 9.18 6.28
C LYS A 135 3.14 7.76 6.85
N HIS A 136 1.99 7.23 7.19
CA HIS A 136 1.89 5.88 7.72
C HIS A 136 2.44 4.85 6.71
N PRO A 137 3.15 3.79 7.15
CA PRO A 137 3.79 2.81 6.26
C PRO A 137 2.85 2.15 5.24
N ILE A 138 1.55 2.05 5.52
CA ILE A 138 0.55 1.51 4.59
C ILE A 138 0.39 2.39 3.32
N TYR A 139 0.86 3.65 3.37
CA TYR A 139 0.83 4.62 2.26
C TYR A 139 2.23 4.83 1.62
N GLN A 140 3.23 4.05 2.02
CA GLN A 140 4.56 4.07 1.44
C GLN A 140 4.67 3.14 0.24
#